data_0814fc50758fcc7c05853eb094ea28d2
#
_entry.id   0814fc50758fcc7c05853eb094ea28d2
#
_cell.length_a   1.000
_cell.length_b   1.000
_cell.length_c   1.000
_cell.angle_alpha   90.00
_cell.angle_beta   90.00
_cell.angle_gamma   90.00
#
_symmetry.space_group_name_H-M   'P 1'
#
loop_
_entity.id
_entity.type
_entity.pdbx_description
1 polymer ?
#
loop_
_entity_poly.entity_id
_entity_poly.type
_entity_poly.pdbx_seq_one_letter_code
_entity_poly.pdbx_strand_id
1 'polypeptide(L)'
;PFKITDISKKYEWLSTPIRKKPWLQQEVFTKYQSETNMMRYINELVQKDFSLVNGMIPLGSCTMKLNAASELMPVSWPEFANIHPFAPEDQTLGYQKIIFDLQEWLCDITGFADISLQPNAGSQGEYAGLLAIQEYHKGRGDHDRNVCLIPTSAHGTNPASAVMAGMKIVPVNCDEDGNIDLKDLEKKAIMNTFELSCIMVTYPSTHGVFEPTIKDTVSYTHLTLPT
;
A
#
# COMPACT_ATOMS: atom_id res chain seq x y z
N PRO A 1 -18.77 -17.34 -30.38
CA PRO A 1 -18.48 -17.74 -29.00
C PRO A 1 -17.63 -19.00 -29.03
N PHE A 2 -16.41 -18.89 -28.54
CA PHE A 2 -15.48 -20.02 -28.39
C PHE A 2 -16.09 -21.04 -27.40
N LYS A 3 -16.31 -22.27 -27.87
CA LYS A 3 -16.67 -23.34 -26.95
C LYS A 3 -15.40 -23.94 -26.37
N ILE A 4 -15.32 -24.07 -25.05
CA ILE A 4 -14.20 -24.68 -24.32
C ILE A 4 -13.85 -26.08 -24.90
N THR A 5 -14.86 -26.81 -25.42
CA THR A 5 -14.70 -28.08 -26.12
C THR A 5 -13.85 -28.02 -27.39
N ASP A 6 -13.71 -26.85 -28.03
CA ASP A 6 -12.92 -26.73 -29.25
C ASP A 6 -11.42 -26.53 -28.96
N ILE A 7 -11.09 -26.07 -27.75
CA ILE A 7 -9.71 -25.93 -27.29
C ILE A 7 -9.12 -27.30 -26.95
N SER A 8 -9.91 -28.18 -26.33
CA SER A 8 -9.43 -29.52 -25.92
C SER A 8 -9.10 -30.46 -27.09
N LYS A 9 -9.64 -30.20 -28.27
CA LYS A 9 -9.34 -30.99 -29.50
C LYS A 9 -8.07 -30.51 -30.20
N LYS A 10 -7.60 -29.32 -29.94
CA LYS A 10 -6.47 -28.67 -30.64
C LYS A 10 -5.14 -28.81 -29.90
N TYR A 11 -5.20 -29.06 -28.61
CA TYR A 11 -4.02 -29.24 -27.78
C TYR A 11 -4.08 -30.60 -27.12
N GLU A 12 -3.23 -31.52 -27.57
CA GLU A 12 -2.91 -32.73 -26.79
C GLU A 12 -2.18 -32.28 -25.53
N TRP A 13 -2.91 -32.17 -24.44
CA TRP A 13 -2.35 -31.94 -23.08
C TRP A 13 -1.72 -33.26 -22.60
N LEU A 14 -0.79 -33.78 -23.37
CA LEU A 14 -0.30 -35.15 -23.32
C LEU A 14 0.52 -35.51 -22.08
N SER A 15 0.79 -34.57 -21.19
CA SER A 15 1.59 -34.90 -20.01
C SER A 15 1.10 -34.22 -18.70
N THR A 16 0.04 -33.46 -18.74
CA THR A 16 -0.48 -32.83 -17.52
C THR A 16 -1.35 -33.83 -16.76
N PRO A 17 -1.10 -34.09 -15.49
CA PRO A 17 -1.92 -35.00 -14.70
C PRO A 17 -3.35 -34.46 -14.59
N ILE A 18 -4.27 -35.03 -15.35
CA ILE A 18 -5.69 -34.69 -15.26
C ILE A 18 -6.20 -35.09 -13.89
N ARG A 19 -6.84 -34.17 -13.18
CA ARG A 19 -7.45 -34.47 -11.89
C ARG A 19 -8.54 -35.55 -12.06
N LYS A 20 -8.34 -36.68 -11.39
CA LYS A 20 -9.30 -37.80 -11.38
C LYS A 20 -10.24 -37.75 -10.15
N LYS A 21 -9.86 -37.02 -9.12
CA LYS A 21 -10.67 -36.90 -7.91
C LYS A 21 -11.74 -35.83 -8.08
N PRO A 22 -12.94 -36.05 -7.56
CA PRO A 22 -14.01 -35.05 -7.53
C PRO A 22 -13.52 -33.78 -6.79
N TRP A 23 -14.04 -32.62 -7.19
CA TRP A 23 -13.68 -31.32 -6.64
C TRP A 23 -14.93 -30.46 -6.43
N LEU A 24 -14.87 -29.50 -5.53
CA LEU A 24 -15.95 -28.59 -5.19
C LEU A 24 -17.29 -29.31 -4.92
N GLN A 25 -17.22 -30.38 -4.12
CA GLN A 25 -18.40 -31.20 -3.79
C GLN A 25 -19.23 -30.63 -2.63
N GLN A 26 -18.78 -29.57 -1.99
CA GLN A 26 -19.53 -28.91 -0.93
C GLN A 26 -20.82 -28.34 -1.50
N GLU A 27 -21.89 -28.45 -0.74
CA GLU A 27 -23.25 -28.03 -1.15
C GLU A 27 -23.29 -26.58 -1.64
N VAL A 28 -22.46 -25.70 -1.09
CA VAL A 28 -22.38 -24.30 -1.48
C VAL A 28 -22.07 -24.12 -2.98
N PHE A 29 -21.29 -24.99 -3.58
CA PHE A 29 -20.93 -24.91 -5.01
C PHE A 29 -22.00 -25.48 -5.95
N THR A 30 -23.00 -26.18 -5.43
CA THR A 30 -24.07 -26.81 -6.23
C THR A 30 -25.44 -26.17 -6.00
N LYS A 31 -25.63 -25.52 -4.85
CA LYS A 31 -26.92 -24.98 -4.44
C LYS A 31 -27.25 -23.62 -5.07
N TYR A 32 -26.27 -22.72 -5.20
CA TYR A 32 -26.46 -21.33 -5.61
C TYR A 32 -26.09 -21.13 -7.08
N GLN A 33 -26.80 -21.80 -7.99
CA GLN A 33 -26.49 -21.80 -9.43
C GLN A 33 -27.22 -20.76 -10.25
N SER A 34 -28.24 -20.08 -9.69
CA SER A 34 -28.87 -18.95 -10.34
C SER A 34 -28.36 -17.63 -9.81
N GLU A 35 -28.37 -16.60 -10.64
CA GLU A 35 -27.95 -15.24 -10.26
C GLU A 35 -28.66 -14.77 -8.97
N THR A 36 -29.98 -14.90 -8.92
CA THR A 36 -30.80 -14.51 -7.76
C THR A 36 -30.39 -15.27 -6.49
N ASN A 37 -30.15 -16.56 -6.58
CA ASN A 37 -29.74 -17.35 -5.41
C ASN A 37 -28.33 -17.02 -4.97
N MET A 38 -27.42 -16.76 -5.90
CA MET A 38 -26.07 -16.31 -5.59
C MET A 38 -26.08 -14.93 -4.91
N MET A 39 -26.85 -13.98 -5.41
CA MET A 39 -26.97 -12.66 -4.79
C MET A 39 -27.53 -12.73 -3.36
N ARG A 40 -28.56 -13.57 -3.14
CA ARG A 40 -29.11 -13.79 -1.79
C ARG A 40 -28.10 -14.43 -0.86
N TYR A 41 -27.34 -15.40 -1.34
CA TYR A 41 -26.31 -16.06 -0.56
C TYR A 41 -25.19 -15.09 -0.19
N ILE A 42 -24.69 -14.29 -1.15
CA ILE A 42 -23.69 -13.26 -0.88
C ILE A 42 -24.20 -12.26 0.17
N ASN A 43 -25.45 -11.80 0.03
CA ASN A 43 -26.03 -10.88 1.00
C ASN A 43 -26.18 -11.52 2.40
N GLU A 44 -26.54 -12.80 2.49
CA GLU A 44 -26.57 -13.55 3.75
C GLU A 44 -25.18 -13.60 4.41
N LEU A 45 -24.11 -13.79 3.63
CA LEU A 45 -22.74 -13.75 4.15
C LEU A 45 -22.32 -12.36 4.61
N VAL A 46 -22.65 -11.33 3.83
CA VAL A 46 -22.37 -9.93 4.17
C VAL A 46 -23.03 -9.53 5.49
N GLN A 47 -24.27 -10.01 5.74
CA GLN A 47 -24.99 -9.71 6.99
C GLN A 47 -24.40 -10.41 8.23
N LYS A 48 -23.56 -11.44 8.06
CA LYS A 48 -22.85 -12.11 9.16
C LYS A 48 -21.60 -11.38 9.61
N ASP A 49 -21.14 -10.44 8.82
CA ASP A 49 -19.98 -9.62 9.09
C ASP A 49 -20.34 -8.13 9.09
N PHE A 50 -19.39 -7.30 9.48
CA PHE A 50 -19.57 -5.86 9.54
C PHE A 50 -19.52 -5.29 8.12
N SER A 51 -20.57 -4.60 7.71
CA SER A 51 -20.63 -3.94 6.40
C SER A 51 -20.67 -2.42 6.56
N LEU A 52 -19.88 -1.71 5.75
CA LEU A 52 -19.87 -0.25 5.69
C LEU A 52 -21.19 0.37 5.25
N VAL A 53 -22.06 -0.42 4.60
CA VAL A 53 -23.44 -0.01 4.25
C VAL A 53 -24.32 0.06 5.49
N ASN A 54 -24.04 -0.76 6.51
CA ASN A 54 -24.85 -0.90 7.71
C ASN A 54 -24.28 -0.16 8.93
N GLY A 55 -23.00 0.26 8.89
CA GLY A 55 -22.37 0.95 10.01
C GLY A 55 -20.92 1.31 9.76
N MET A 56 -20.30 1.98 10.75
CA MET A 56 -18.90 2.37 10.70
C MET A 56 -18.01 1.29 11.30
N ILE A 57 -16.94 0.94 10.60
CA ILE A 57 -15.91 0.05 11.12
C ILE A 57 -14.92 0.87 11.94
N PRO A 58 -14.65 0.52 13.21
CA PRO A 58 -13.70 1.24 14.07
C PRO A 58 -12.25 0.86 13.76
N LEU A 59 -11.90 0.80 12.48
CA LEU A 59 -10.57 0.47 11.98
C LEU A 59 -10.02 1.61 11.13
N GLY A 60 -8.71 1.70 11.05
CA GLY A 60 -8.02 2.66 10.20
C GLY A 60 -8.33 2.49 8.71
N SER A 61 -7.71 3.30 7.93
CA SER A 61 -8.08 3.65 6.55
C SER A 61 -8.11 2.53 5.51
N CYS A 62 -7.47 1.39 5.74
CA CYS A 62 -7.19 0.42 4.66
C CYS A 62 -8.44 -0.23 4.05
N THR A 63 -9.51 -0.36 4.84
CA THR A 63 -10.74 -1.06 4.45
C THR A 63 -11.90 -0.12 4.12
N MET A 64 -11.71 1.20 4.27
CA MET A 64 -12.79 2.19 4.25
C MET A 64 -12.92 2.93 2.92
N LYS A 65 -12.45 2.34 1.82
CA LYS A 65 -12.46 3.00 0.51
C LYS A 65 -13.78 2.75 -0.21
N LEU A 66 -14.80 3.52 0.19
CA LEU A 66 -16.07 3.57 -0.53
C LEU A 66 -15.90 4.46 -1.76
N ASN A 67 -15.90 3.85 -2.93
CA ASN A 67 -15.95 4.57 -4.18
C ASN A 67 -17.39 4.60 -4.69
N ALA A 68 -17.81 5.71 -5.26
CA ALA A 68 -19.11 5.77 -5.93
C ALA A 68 -19.11 4.82 -7.14
N ALA A 69 -20.24 4.17 -7.40
CA ALA A 69 -20.35 3.24 -8.54
C ALA A 69 -20.02 3.94 -9.88
N SER A 70 -20.36 5.23 -10.00
CA SER A 70 -20.05 6.05 -11.17
C SER A 70 -18.56 6.27 -11.38
N GLU A 71 -17.77 6.31 -10.33
CA GLU A 71 -16.30 6.43 -10.41
C GLU A 71 -15.65 5.13 -10.87
N LEU A 72 -16.29 3.99 -10.59
CA LEU A 72 -15.80 2.67 -11.01
C LEU A 72 -16.21 2.31 -12.45
N MET A 73 -17.23 2.96 -13.01
CA MET A 73 -17.70 2.65 -14.37
C MET A 73 -16.60 2.73 -15.43
N PRO A 74 -15.74 3.77 -15.47
CA PRO A 74 -14.68 3.89 -16.46
C PRO A 74 -13.70 2.71 -16.46
N VAL A 75 -13.47 2.06 -15.33
CA VAL A 75 -12.54 0.91 -15.22
C VAL A 75 -12.97 -0.25 -16.11
N SER A 76 -14.28 -0.39 -16.40
CA SER A 76 -14.83 -1.45 -17.25
C SER A 76 -14.96 -1.06 -18.72
N TRP A 77 -14.71 0.19 -19.09
CA TRP A 77 -14.78 0.62 -20.48
C TRP A 77 -13.65 -0.02 -21.30
N PRO A 78 -13.94 -0.51 -22.52
CA PRO A 78 -12.93 -1.17 -23.36
C PRO A 78 -11.68 -0.33 -23.60
N GLU A 79 -11.85 0.98 -23.71
CA GLU A 79 -10.78 1.94 -23.94
C GLU A 79 -9.77 1.98 -22.79
N PHE A 80 -10.19 1.62 -21.58
CA PHE A 80 -9.32 1.49 -20.40
C PHE A 80 -8.98 0.02 -20.12
N ALA A 81 -9.99 -0.86 -20.10
CA ALA A 81 -9.83 -2.24 -19.66
C ALA A 81 -9.02 -3.13 -20.63
N ASN A 82 -9.03 -2.82 -21.94
CA ASN A 82 -8.45 -3.69 -22.97
C ASN A 82 -7.05 -3.26 -23.43
N ILE A 83 -6.46 -2.24 -22.82
CA ILE A 83 -5.09 -1.81 -23.15
C ILE A 83 -4.10 -2.71 -22.41
N HIS A 84 -3.15 -3.27 -23.15
CA HIS A 84 -2.09 -4.08 -22.54
C HIS A 84 -1.09 -3.19 -21.80
N PRO A 85 -0.56 -3.59 -20.61
CA PRO A 85 0.41 -2.79 -19.85
C PRO A 85 1.68 -2.43 -20.63
N PHE A 86 2.07 -3.25 -21.60
CA PHE A 86 3.23 -3.00 -22.49
C PHE A 86 2.81 -2.59 -23.91
N ALA A 87 1.65 -1.94 -24.05
CA ALA A 87 1.28 -1.33 -25.33
C ALA A 87 2.30 -0.23 -25.70
N PRO A 88 2.58 0.01 -26.99
CA PRO A 88 3.44 1.11 -27.43
C PRO A 88 2.96 2.46 -26.88
N GLU A 89 3.90 3.35 -26.60
CA GLU A 89 3.62 4.63 -25.94
C GLU A 89 2.64 5.51 -26.74
N ASP A 90 2.74 5.50 -28.06
CA ASP A 90 1.85 6.23 -28.96
C ASP A 90 0.39 5.75 -28.91
N GLN A 91 0.15 4.54 -28.41
CA GLN A 91 -1.19 3.97 -28.21
C GLN A 91 -1.74 4.20 -26.80
N THR A 92 -0.98 4.79 -25.90
CA THR A 92 -1.34 4.98 -24.48
C THR A 92 -1.39 6.44 -24.03
N LEU A 93 -1.49 7.37 -24.96
CA LEU A 93 -1.43 8.82 -24.68
C LEU A 93 -2.47 9.27 -23.63
N GLY A 94 -3.66 8.68 -23.62
CA GLY A 94 -4.68 8.96 -22.62
C GLY A 94 -4.24 8.57 -21.20
N TYR A 95 -3.65 7.39 -21.04
CA TYR A 95 -3.10 6.94 -19.75
C TYR A 95 -1.92 7.81 -19.30
N GLN A 96 -1.01 8.14 -20.22
CA GLN A 96 0.11 9.03 -19.93
C GLN A 96 -0.36 10.39 -19.42
N LYS A 97 -1.40 10.95 -20.07
CA LYS A 97 -1.99 12.22 -19.63
C LYS A 97 -2.61 12.13 -18.24
N ILE A 98 -3.37 11.06 -17.93
CA ILE A 98 -3.96 10.86 -16.60
C ILE A 98 -2.86 10.78 -15.53
N ILE A 99 -1.81 10.01 -15.78
CA ILE A 99 -0.68 9.84 -14.86
C ILE A 99 0.02 11.18 -14.65
N PHE A 100 0.34 11.88 -15.72
CA PHE A 100 1.03 13.18 -15.66
C PHE A 100 0.20 14.23 -14.91
N ASP A 101 -1.06 14.42 -15.29
CA ASP A 101 -1.93 15.41 -14.64
C ASP A 101 -2.08 15.11 -13.14
N LEU A 102 -2.21 13.82 -12.76
CA LEU A 102 -2.33 13.43 -11.36
C LEU A 102 -1.03 13.67 -10.58
N GLN A 103 0.14 13.40 -11.17
CA GLN A 103 1.42 13.70 -10.54
C GLN A 103 1.59 15.20 -10.30
N GLU A 104 1.29 16.04 -11.30
CA GLU A 104 1.32 17.50 -11.17
C GLU A 104 0.41 17.99 -10.03
N TRP A 105 -0.84 17.52 -9.99
CA TRP A 105 -1.78 17.91 -8.94
C TRP A 105 -1.31 17.47 -7.54
N LEU A 106 -0.75 16.29 -7.44
CA LEU A 106 -0.23 15.80 -6.16
C LEU A 106 1.01 16.57 -5.73
N CYS A 107 1.90 16.94 -6.64
CA CYS A 107 3.04 17.82 -6.34
C CYS A 107 2.57 19.18 -5.82
N ASP A 108 1.59 19.78 -6.48
CA ASP A 108 0.99 21.05 -6.06
C ASP A 108 0.36 20.98 -4.65
N ILE A 109 -0.39 19.92 -4.37
CA ILE A 109 -1.09 19.74 -3.09
C ILE A 109 -0.11 19.49 -1.95
N THR A 110 0.95 18.71 -2.19
CA THR A 110 1.88 18.26 -1.14
C THR A 110 3.12 19.14 -1.00
N GLY A 111 3.47 19.90 -2.03
CA GLY A 111 4.70 20.68 -2.11
C GLY A 111 5.95 19.81 -2.36
N PHE A 112 5.81 18.54 -2.71
CA PHE A 112 6.93 17.69 -3.10
C PHE A 112 7.42 18.03 -4.50
N ALA A 113 8.70 17.79 -4.73
CA ALA A 113 9.34 18.02 -6.02
C ALA A 113 8.90 17.02 -7.08
N ASP A 114 8.55 15.81 -6.68
CA ASP A 114 8.08 14.75 -7.56
C ASP A 114 7.26 13.70 -6.81
N ILE A 115 6.42 12.97 -7.54
CA ILE A 115 5.52 11.93 -7.03
C ILE A 115 5.60 10.70 -7.92
N SER A 116 5.64 9.52 -7.34
CA SER A 116 5.52 8.26 -8.05
C SER A 116 4.16 7.61 -7.81
N LEU A 117 3.47 7.24 -8.89
CA LEU A 117 2.23 6.47 -8.86
C LEU A 117 2.45 4.96 -9.05
N GLN A 118 3.71 4.49 -9.03
CA GLN A 118 4.07 3.08 -9.22
C GLN A 118 3.59 2.15 -8.08
N PRO A 119 3.67 2.54 -6.78
CA PRO A 119 3.23 1.67 -5.70
C PRO A 119 1.74 1.32 -5.79
N ASN A 120 1.42 0.03 -5.66
CA ASN A 120 0.04 -0.46 -5.73
C ASN A 120 -0.69 -0.46 -4.37
N ALA A 121 0.03 -0.24 -3.28
CA ALA A 121 -0.52 -0.22 -1.92
C ALA A 121 0.32 0.69 -1.02
N GLY A 122 -0.24 1.10 0.15
CA GLY A 122 0.46 1.94 1.11
C GLY A 122 1.80 1.35 1.56
N SER A 123 1.84 0.05 1.88
CA SER A 123 3.09 -0.63 2.26
C SER A 123 4.14 -0.65 1.16
N GLN A 124 3.74 -0.70 -0.09
CA GLN A 124 4.68 -0.59 -1.22
C GLN A 124 5.20 0.83 -1.39
N GLY A 125 4.38 1.85 -1.09
CA GLY A 125 4.81 3.25 -1.01
C GLY A 125 5.83 3.47 0.09
N GLU A 126 5.58 2.92 1.29
CA GLU A 126 6.53 2.92 2.39
C GLU A 126 7.89 2.32 1.97
N TYR A 127 7.86 1.13 1.39
CA TYR A 127 9.06 0.43 0.94
C TYR A 127 9.80 1.21 -0.15
N ALA A 128 9.09 1.73 -1.15
CA ALA A 128 9.67 2.54 -2.23
C ALA A 128 10.36 3.81 -1.69
N GLY A 129 9.71 4.51 -0.75
CA GLY A 129 10.28 5.68 -0.10
C GLY A 129 11.57 5.34 0.68
N LEU A 130 11.58 4.24 1.42
CA LEU A 130 12.76 3.80 2.17
C LEU A 130 13.90 3.39 1.25
N LEU A 131 13.62 2.74 0.12
CA LEU A 131 14.64 2.44 -0.89
C LEU A 131 15.22 3.72 -1.51
N ALA A 132 14.38 4.71 -1.80
CA ALA A 132 14.86 6.00 -2.32
C ALA A 132 15.79 6.70 -1.32
N ILE A 133 15.45 6.68 -0.02
CA ILE A 133 16.30 7.22 1.05
C ILE A 133 17.64 6.47 1.12
N GLN A 134 17.64 5.15 1.01
CA GLN A 134 18.88 4.38 1.00
C GLN A 134 19.77 4.73 -0.20
N GLU A 135 19.19 4.82 -1.38
CA GLU A 135 19.93 5.17 -2.59
C GLU A 135 20.47 6.61 -2.52
N TYR A 136 19.74 7.52 -1.91
CA TYR A 136 20.23 8.87 -1.62
C TYR A 136 21.50 8.84 -0.76
N HIS A 137 21.50 8.10 0.35
CA HIS A 137 22.68 7.97 1.23
C HIS A 137 23.84 7.28 0.52
N LYS A 138 23.58 6.16 -0.17
CA LYS A 138 24.62 5.45 -0.95
C LYS A 138 25.25 6.34 -2.03
N GLY A 139 24.43 7.12 -2.75
CA GLY A 139 24.88 8.04 -3.77
C GLY A 139 25.82 9.15 -3.25
N ARG A 140 25.75 9.44 -1.94
CA ARG A 140 26.65 10.36 -1.23
C ARG A 140 27.86 9.67 -0.63
N GLY A 141 27.96 8.36 -0.70
CA GLY A 141 29.02 7.57 -0.05
C GLY A 141 28.75 7.20 1.42
N ASP A 142 27.57 7.50 1.93
CA ASP A 142 27.14 7.26 3.33
C ASP A 142 26.57 5.84 3.49
N HIS A 143 27.35 4.81 3.21
CA HIS A 143 26.91 3.41 3.16
C HIS A 143 26.48 2.83 4.51
N ASP A 144 26.91 3.42 5.62
CA ASP A 144 26.59 2.94 6.98
C ASP A 144 25.27 3.47 7.52
N ARG A 145 24.62 4.41 6.82
CA ARG A 145 23.33 4.97 7.23
C ARG A 145 22.19 4.00 6.93
N ASN A 146 21.85 3.19 7.93
CA ASN A 146 20.83 2.14 7.81
C ASN A 146 19.88 2.08 9.01
N VAL A 147 19.92 3.03 9.94
CA VAL A 147 19.02 3.10 11.09
C VAL A 147 17.77 3.92 10.74
N CYS A 148 16.60 3.34 10.98
CA CYS A 148 15.31 4.00 10.88
C CYS A 148 14.70 4.14 12.28
N LEU A 149 14.43 5.38 12.72
CA LEU A 149 13.70 5.65 13.96
C LEU A 149 12.20 5.50 13.70
N ILE A 150 11.50 4.74 14.52
CA ILE A 150 10.07 4.48 14.35
C ILE A 150 9.36 4.63 15.70
N PRO A 151 8.38 5.57 15.84
CA PRO A 151 7.58 5.68 17.05
C PRO A 151 6.79 4.40 17.35
N THR A 152 6.64 4.07 18.63
CA THR A 152 5.87 2.88 19.05
C THR A 152 4.38 2.97 18.69
N SER A 153 3.88 4.17 18.40
CA SER A 153 2.54 4.41 17.88
C SER A 153 2.38 4.13 16.38
N ALA A 154 3.45 3.71 15.70
CA ALA A 154 3.39 3.42 14.27
C ALA A 154 2.63 2.14 13.95
N HIS A 155 2.06 2.07 12.76
CA HIS A 155 1.43 0.85 12.26
C HIS A 155 2.49 -0.26 12.06
N GLY A 156 2.09 -1.52 12.22
CA GLY A 156 2.99 -2.67 12.07
C GLY A 156 3.65 -2.81 10.69
N THR A 157 3.10 -2.21 9.65
CA THR A 157 3.72 -2.18 8.32
C THR A 157 4.99 -1.33 8.27
N ASN A 158 5.08 -0.29 9.11
CA ASN A 158 6.24 0.60 9.12
C ASN A 158 7.54 -0.14 9.45
N PRO A 159 7.63 -0.86 10.60
CA PRO A 159 8.82 -1.66 10.87
C PRO A 159 9.03 -2.79 9.85
N ALA A 160 7.96 -3.40 9.34
CA ALA A 160 8.08 -4.46 8.34
C ALA A 160 8.72 -3.93 7.04
N SER A 161 8.27 -2.78 6.53
CA SER A 161 8.82 -2.13 5.35
C SER A 161 10.28 -1.70 5.56
N ALA A 162 10.64 -1.21 6.76
CA ALA A 162 12.01 -0.85 7.10
C ALA A 162 12.96 -2.07 7.09
N VAL A 163 12.53 -3.19 7.66
CA VAL A 163 13.30 -4.44 7.62
C VAL A 163 13.44 -4.95 6.19
N MET A 164 12.38 -4.91 5.39
CA MET A 164 12.44 -5.30 3.98
C MET A 164 13.43 -4.45 3.17
N ALA A 165 13.53 -3.17 3.51
CA ALA A 165 14.53 -2.27 2.93
C ALA A 165 15.95 -2.50 3.49
N GLY A 166 16.15 -3.45 4.41
CA GLY A 166 17.45 -3.73 5.02
C GLY A 166 17.89 -2.76 6.11
N MET A 167 16.94 -1.98 6.66
CA MET A 167 17.22 -1.03 7.72
C MET A 167 17.12 -1.67 9.11
N LYS A 168 17.91 -1.15 10.05
CA LYS A 168 17.80 -1.45 11.47
C LYS A 168 16.76 -0.54 12.11
N ILE A 169 15.84 -1.11 12.89
CA ILE A 169 14.78 -0.35 13.55
C ILE A 169 15.25 0.05 14.95
N VAL A 170 15.13 1.33 15.27
CA VAL A 170 15.26 1.84 16.62
C VAL A 170 13.91 2.45 17.03
N PRO A 171 13.17 1.79 17.92
CA PRO A 171 11.87 2.28 18.37
C PRO A 171 12.02 3.55 19.22
N VAL A 172 11.15 4.52 19.00
CA VAL A 172 11.02 5.74 19.80
C VAL A 172 9.76 5.64 20.66
N ASN A 173 9.86 5.91 21.94
CA ASN A 173 8.73 5.85 22.84
C ASN A 173 7.71 6.96 22.55
N CYS A 174 6.47 6.72 22.96
CA CYS A 174 5.44 7.76 23.04
C CYS A 174 5.23 8.13 24.52
N ASP A 175 4.75 9.35 24.76
CA ASP A 175 4.31 9.83 26.07
C ASP A 175 2.93 9.22 26.46
N GLU A 176 2.41 9.62 27.61
CA GLU A 176 1.13 9.15 28.14
C GLU A 176 -0.07 9.59 27.28
N ASP A 177 0.07 10.69 26.54
CA ASP A 177 -0.94 11.22 25.62
C ASP A 177 -0.86 10.58 24.21
N GLY A 178 0.14 9.74 23.98
CA GLY A 178 0.36 9.05 22.69
C GLY A 178 1.17 9.86 21.68
N ASN A 179 1.74 11.00 22.08
CA ASN A 179 2.64 11.78 21.24
C ASN A 179 4.05 11.18 21.25
N ILE A 180 4.88 11.55 20.28
CA ILE A 180 6.28 11.14 20.25
C ILE A 180 7.04 11.77 21.41
N ASP A 181 7.71 10.96 22.22
CA ASP A 181 8.61 11.46 23.28
C ASP A 181 9.85 12.09 22.64
N LEU A 182 9.87 13.40 22.57
CA LEU A 182 10.97 14.17 21.96
C LEU A 182 12.31 13.95 22.66
N LYS A 183 12.33 13.69 23.97
CA LYS A 183 13.57 13.43 24.71
C LYS A 183 14.15 12.07 24.34
N ASP A 184 13.28 11.06 24.20
CA ASP A 184 13.70 9.73 23.77
C ASP A 184 14.15 9.78 22.29
N LEU A 185 13.44 10.54 21.45
CA LEU A 185 13.80 10.75 20.06
C LEU A 185 15.19 11.38 19.94
N GLU A 186 15.43 12.50 20.63
CA GLU A 186 16.72 13.20 20.63
C GLU A 186 17.85 12.27 21.09
N LYS A 187 17.65 11.59 22.22
CA LYS A 187 18.62 10.63 22.75
C LYS A 187 18.98 9.55 21.71
N LYS A 188 17.98 8.97 21.05
CA LYS A 188 18.20 7.91 20.05
C LYS A 188 18.79 8.41 18.78
N ALA A 189 18.45 9.63 18.35
CA ALA A 189 19.07 10.27 17.20
C ALA A 189 20.57 10.53 17.46
N ILE A 190 20.93 11.05 18.62
CA ILE A 190 22.33 11.28 19.03
C ILE A 190 23.10 9.95 19.10
N MET A 191 22.51 8.92 19.72
CA MET A 191 23.18 7.62 19.87
C MET A 191 23.46 6.93 18.53
N ASN A 192 22.67 7.22 17.52
CA ASN A 192 22.80 6.62 16.18
C ASN A 192 23.27 7.62 15.11
N THR A 193 23.87 8.74 15.48
CA THR A 193 24.20 9.86 14.57
C THR A 193 24.90 9.41 13.27
N PHE A 194 25.81 8.46 13.34
CA PHE A 194 26.57 8.00 12.18
C PHE A 194 25.79 6.99 11.31
N GLU A 195 24.89 6.22 11.92
CA GLU A 195 24.10 5.19 11.24
C GLU A 195 22.68 5.67 10.91
N LEU A 196 22.26 6.84 11.44
CA LEU A 196 20.90 7.34 11.26
C LEU A 196 20.63 7.67 9.79
N SER A 197 19.62 6.99 9.24
CA SER A 197 19.16 7.15 7.86
C SER A 197 17.91 8.03 7.77
N CYS A 198 16.90 7.70 8.57
CA CYS A 198 15.62 8.38 8.51
C CYS A 198 14.80 8.17 9.79
N ILE A 199 13.71 8.93 9.88
CA ILE A 199 12.60 8.67 10.79
C ILE A 199 11.36 8.35 9.96
N MET A 200 10.54 7.41 10.43
CA MET A 200 9.29 7.02 9.78
C MET A 200 8.13 7.23 10.74
N VAL A 201 7.26 8.18 10.43
CA VAL A 201 6.15 8.60 11.28
C VAL A 201 4.82 8.34 10.58
N THR A 202 3.85 7.80 11.32
CA THR A 202 2.45 7.71 10.88
C THR A 202 1.69 8.94 11.40
N TYR A 203 1.06 9.70 10.50
CA TYR A 203 0.37 10.94 10.86
C TYR A 203 -1.01 11.02 10.21
N PRO A 204 -2.12 11.01 10.98
CA PRO A 204 -2.16 10.79 12.44
C PRO A 204 -1.66 9.40 12.83
N SER A 205 -1.26 9.25 14.11
CA SER A 205 -0.77 7.98 14.65
C SER A 205 -1.88 6.92 14.72
N THR A 206 -1.51 5.65 15.00
CA THR A 206 -2.51 4.59 15.21
C THR A 206 -3.39 4.82 16.45
N HIS A 207 -2.98 5.70 17.35
CA HIS A 207 -3.80 6.16 18.48
C HIS A 207 -4.77 7.28 18.10
N GLY A 208 -4.78 7.72 16.84
CA GLY A 208 -5.61 8.84 16.36
C GLY A 208 -5.08 10.22 16.75
N VAL A 209 -3.84 10.30 17.20
CA VAL A 209 -3.21 11.55 17.62
C VAL A 209 -2.59 12.27 16.42
N PHE A 210 -2.94 13.52 16.24
CA PHE A 210 -2.23 14.46 15.37
C PHE A 210 -1.09 15.06 16.17
N GLU A 211 0.12 14.64 15.88
CA GLU A 211 1.34 15.02 16.56
C GLU A 211 1.56 16.54 16.55
N PRO A 212 1.37 17.27 17.65
CA PRO A 212 1.52 18.72 17.67
C PRO A 212 2.97 19.15 17.48
N THR A 213 3.91 18.30 17.85
CA THR A 213 5.35 18.56 17.79
C THR A 213 6.01 17.95 16.54
N ILE A 214 5.23 17.70 15.49
CA ILE A 214 5.76 17.08 14.26
C ILE A 214 6.90 17.90 13.64
N LYS A 215 6.83 19.23 13.69
CA LYS A 215 7.89 20.10 13.20
C LYS A 215 9.17 19.97 14.00
N ASP A 216 9.06 19.85 15.31
CA ASP A 216 10.20 19.65 16.21
C ASP A 216 10.80 18.26 15.97
N THR A 217 9.96 17.23 15.86
CA THR A 217 10.36 15.86 15.49
C THR A 217 11.19 15.84 14.22
N VAL A 218 10.78 16.55 13.17
CA VAL A 218 11.52 16.63 11.91
C VAL A 218 12.82 17.43 12.08
N SER A 219 12.81 18.52 12.87
CA SER A 219 14.01 19.33 13.07
C SER A 219 15.14 18.57 13.76
N TYR A 220 14.86 17.70 14.71
CA TYR A 220 15.86 16.85 15.37
C TYR A 220 16.55 15.90 14.38
N THR A 221 15.84 15.37 13.41
CA THR A 221 16.44 14.52 12.38
C THR A 221 17.33 15.32 11.42
N HIS A 222 16.97 16.55 11.10
CA HIS A 222 17.80 17.44 10.27
C HIS A 222 19.08 17.92 10.97
N LEU A 223 19.04 18.13 12.29
CA LEU A 223 20.21 18.55 13.07
C LEU A 223 21.28 17.47 13.21
N THR A 224 20.91 16.21 13.10
CA THR A 224 21.83 15.07 13.23
C THR A 224 22.35 14.56 11.89
N LEU A 225 21.79 14.99 10.78
CA LEU A 225 22.27 14.70 9.45
C LEU A 225 23.26 15.80 9.05
N PRO A 226 24.54 15.51 8.74
CA PRO A 226 25.41 16.53 8.19
C PRO A 226 24.85 17.05 6.88
N THR A 227 24.64 18.36 6.81
CA THR A 227 24.20 19.08 5.60
C THR A 227 25.25 19.01 4.52
#